data_3d20c8c64d773d6427edb574cc666e63
#
_entry.id   3d20c8c64d773d6427edb574cc666e63
#
_cell.length_a   1.000
_cell.length_b   1.000
_cell.length_c   1.000
_cell.angle_alpha   90.00
_cell.angle_beta   90.00
_cell.angle_gamma   90.00
#
_symmetry.space_group_name_H-M   'P 1'
#
loop_
_entity.id
_entity.type
_entity.pdbx_description
1 polymer ?
#
loop_
_entity_poly.entity_id
_entity_poly.type
_entity_poly.pdbx_seq_one_letter_code
_entity_poly.pdbx_strand_id
1 'polypeptide(L)' 'KRIRTIERSMLDDIVGIGAHRKKSLLRHFGSTREVARAGIEDLQSVKGISASLAQKIYDYFH' A
#
# COMPACT_ATOMS: atom_id res chain seq x y z
N LYS A 1 -8.45 -16.49 11.04
CA LYS A 1 -9.45 -15.66 10.38
C LYS A 1 -9.29 -14.19 10.71
N ARG A 2 -8.87 -13.91 11.92
CA ARG A 2 -8.57 -12.54 12.27
C ARG A 2 -7.41 -12.00 11.49
N ILE A 3 -6.46 -12.87 11.24
CA ILE A 3 -5.27 -12.51 10.50
C ILE A 3 -5.63 -12.02 9.11
N ARG A 4 -6.57 -12.72 8.47
CA ARG A 4 -6.99 -12.30 7.14
C ARG A 4 -7.66 -10.94 7.15
N THR A 5 -8.47 -10.72 8.18
CA THR A 5 -9.15 -9.44 8.32
C THR A 5 -8.15 -8.31 8.49
N ILE A 6 -7.14 -8.55 9.30
CA ILE A 6 -6.10 -7.56 9.53
C ILE A 6 -5.35 -7.26 8.24
N GLU A 7 -5.01 -8.29 7.49
CA GLU A 7 -4.30 -8.08 6.23
C GLU A 7 -5.12 -7.25 5.26
N ARG A 8 -6.43 -7.50 5.22
CA ARG A 8 -7.29 -6.77 4.33
C ARG A 8 -7.38 -5.30 4.68
N SER A 9 -7.44 -5.01 5.96
CA SER A 9 -7.60 -3.62 6.37
C SER A 9 -6.31 -2.84 6.37
N MET A 10 -5.16 -3.47 6.27
CA MET A 10 -3.91 -2.73 6.33
C MET A 10 -3.84 -1.60 5.31
N LEU A 11 -4.14 -1.90 4.06
CA LEU A 11 -4.12 -0.86 3.04
C LEU A 11 -5.35 0.03 3.10
N ASP A 12 -6.47 -0.54 3.51
CA ASP A 12 -7.71 0.23 3.62
C ASP A 12 -7.64 1.30 4.70
N ASP A 13 -6.80 1.08 5.69
CA ASP A 13 -6.64 2.04 6.79
C ASP A 13 -5.87 3.28 6.39
N ILE A 14 -5.20 3.25 5.27
CA ILE A 14 -4.39 4.38 4.82
C ILE A 14 -5.28 5.37 4.08
N VAL A 15 -5.35 6.58 4.62
CA VAL A 15 -6.18 7.62 4.02
C VAL A 15 -5.64 7.98 2.64
N GLY A 16 -6.53 8.02 1.66
CA GLY A 16 -6.16 8.39 0.31
C GLY A 16 -5.86 7.24 -0.63
N ILE A 17 -5.81 6.02 -0.09
CA ILE A 17 -5.53 4.86 -0.94
C ILE A 17 -6.71 4.55 -1.86
N GLY A 18 -7.88 4.31 -1.30
CA GLY A 18 -9.01 3.91 -2.11
C GLY A 18 -8.82 2.53 -2.73
N ALA A 19 -9.90 1.97 -3.23
CA ALA A 19 -9.87 0.62 -3.79
C ALA A 19 -9.00 0.54 -5.04
N HIS A 20 -9.04 1.57 -5.86
CA HIS A 20 -8.30 1.59 -7.12
C HIS A 20 -6.79 1.55 -6.90
N ARG A 21 -6.31 2.40 -6.01
CA ARG A 21 -4.88 2.45 -5.72
C ARG A 21 -4.41 1.22 -4.98
N LYS A 22 -5.26 0.70 -4.10
CA LYS A 22 -4.94 -0.53 -3.41
C LYS A 22 -4.72 -1.65 -4.42
N LYS A 23 -5.61 -1.75 -5.39
CA LYS A 23 -5.51 -2.77 -6.42
C LYS A 23 -4.22 -2.59 -7.23
N SER A 24 -3.89 -1.36 -7.58
CA SER A 24 -2.67 -1.09 -8.34
C SER A 24 -1.44 -1.51 -7.56
N LEU A 25 -1.40 -1.21 -6.28
CA LEU A 25 -0.28 -1.59 -5.44
C LEU A 25 -0.14 -3.11 -5.36
N LEU A 26 -1.25 -3.79 -5.15
CA LEU A 26 -1.21 -5.24 -5.04
C LEU A 26 -0.81 -5.90 -6.34
N ARG A 27 -1.21 -5.33 -7.46
CA ARG A 27 -0.81 -5.88 -8.76
C ARG A 27 0.67 -5.66 -9.03
N HIS A 28 1.18 -4.49 -8.64
CA HIS A 28 2.57 -4.17 -8.88
C HIS A 28 3.50 -4.99 -8.00
N PHE A 29 3.19 -5.09 -6.72
CA PHE A 29 4.07 -5.75 -5.76
C PHE A 29 3.72 -7.20 -5.49
N GLY A 30 2.48 -7.59 -5.74
CA GLY A 30 2.05 -8.96 -5.58
C GLY A 30 1.27 -9.24 -4.31
N SER A 31 1.57 -8.57 -3.23
CA SER A 31 0.86 -8.78 -1.98
C SER A 31 1.08 -7.60 -1.04
N THR A 32 0.27 -7.56 0.01
CA THR A 32 0.40 -6.50 1.01
C THR A 32 1.77 -6.56 1.68
N ARG A 33 2.28 -7.76 1.89
CA ARG A 33 3.60 -7.92 2.51
C ARG A 33 4.68 -7.25 1.67
N GLU A 34 4.60 -7.42 0.35
CA GLU A 34 5.58 -6.81 -0.54
C GLU A 34 5.45 -5.30 -0.55
N VAL A 35 4.21 -4.79 -0.47
CA VAL A 35 3.99 -3.36 -0.37
C VAL A 35 4.65 -2.82 0.90
N ALA A 36 4.51 -3.55 2.00
CA ALA A 36 5.09 -3.14 3.27
C ALA A 36 6.61 -3.08 3.23
N ARG A 37 7.21 -3.90 2.40
CA ARG A 37 8.67 -3.96 2.30
C ARG A 37 9.23 -2.96 1.30
N ALA A 38 8.39 -2.35 0.50
CA ALA A 38 8.84 -1.44 -0.55
C ALA A 38 9.31 -0.12 0.06
N GLY A 39 10.29 0.48 -0.59
CA GLY A 39 10.75 1.80 -0.21
C GLY A 39 9.86 2.87 -0.83
N ILE A 40 10.08 4.12 -0.41
CA ILE A 40 9.27 5.22 -0.91
C ILE A 40 9.39 5.37 -2.42
N GLU A 41 10.59 5.24 -2.94
CA GLU A 41 10.81 5.37 -4.39
C GLU A 41 10.07 4.29 -5.15
N ASP A 42 10.09 3.07 -4.63
CA ASP A 42 9.38 1.98 -5.28
C ASP A 42 7.89 2.22 -5.27
N LEU A 43 7.38 2.74 -4.17
CA LEU A 43 5.95 3.04 -4.07
C LEU A 43 5.56 4.13 -5.06
N GLN A 44 6.41 5.13 -5.22
CA GLN A 44 6.13 6.21 -6.17
C GLN A 44 6.13 5.74 -7.62
N SER A 45 6.79 4.66 -7.90
CA SER A 45 6.84 4.16 -9.28
C SER A 45 5.52 3.54 -9.71
N VAL A 46 4.64 3.27 -8.77
CA VAL A 46 3.32 2.74 -9.09
C VAL A 46 2.44 3.86 -9.63
N LYS A 47 1.81 3.61 -10.76
CA LYS A 47 0.96 4.61 -11.38
C LYS A 47 -0.16 5.01 -10.43
N GLY A 48 -0.34 6.30 -10.25
CA GLY A 48 -1.39 6.82 -9.39
C GLY A 48 -0.96 7.07 -7.95
N ILE A 49 0.28 6.73 -7.61
CA ILE A 49 0.81 6.93 -6.26
C ILE A 49 1.72 8.14 -6.28
N SER A 50 1.27 9.23 -5.63
CA SER A 50 2.08 10.44 -5.54
C SER A 50 3.15 10.29 -4.45
N ALA A 51 4.08 11.24 -4.42
CA ALA A 51 5.11 11.24 -3.39
C ALA A 51 4.50 11.31 -1.99
N SER A 52 3.47 12.12 -1.87
CA SER A 52 2.76 12.28 -0.61
C SER A 52 2.12 10.98 -0.16
N LEU A 53 1.47 10.30 -1.08
CA LEU A 53 0.82 9.05 -0.78
C LEU A 53 1.82 7.95 -0.49
N ALA A 54 2.92 7.93 -1.24
CA ALA A 54 3.98 6.96 -0.99
C ALA A 54 4.54 7.12 0.42
N GLN A 55 4.69 8.36 0.86
CA GLN A 55 5.17 8.62 2.20
C GLN A 55 4.20 8.10 3.25
N LYS A 56 2.92 8.30 3.03
CA LYS A 56 1.91 7.80 3.96
C LYS A 56 1.95 6.28 4.06
N ILE A 57 2.09 5.62 2.93
CA ILE A 57 2.14 4.17 2.90
C ILE A 57 3.39 3.69 3.66
N TYR A 58 4.49 4.30 3.36
CA TYR A 58 5.75 3.94 4.00
C TYR A 58 5.67 4.13 5.52
N ASP A 59 5.14 5.27 5.96
CA ASP A 59 5.00 5.57 7.37
C ASP A 59 4.06 4.59 8.06
N TYR A 60 3.04 4.17 7.35
CA TYR A 60 2.06 3.25 7.93
C TYR A 60 2.71 1.91 8.28
N PHE A 61 3.60 1.42 7.42
CA PHE A 61 4.22 0.12 7.64
C PHE A 61 5.52 0.20 8.43
N HIS A 62 6.05 1.36 8.63
CA HIS A 62 7.30 1.55 9.36
C HIS A 62 7.11 2.57 10.47
#